data_8ec8edf7c6673c70b18290e719ba9f8f
#
_entry.id   8ec8edf7c6673c70b18290e719ba9f8f
#
_cell.length_a   1.000
_cell.length_b   1.000
_cell.length_c   1.000
_cell.angle_alpha   90.00
_cell.angle_beta   90.00
_cell.angle_gamma   90.00
#
_symmetry.space_group_name_H-M   'P 1'
#
loop_
_entity.id
_entity.type
_entity.pdbx_description
1 polymer ?
#
loop_
_entity_poly.entity_id
_entity_poly.type
_entity_poly.pdbx_seq_one_letter_code
_entity_poly.pdbx_strand_id
1 'polypeptide(L)'
;TTVDDPEAKLSGFANPKMAEWIDGAIDADLEETGCEETTAKYREGDRKVVTDGGTYLRPTIVYCESFEHPLSNREFLCPYASVVEVPQAEMLNQMGESLVVTAITKDEEFQADLLASPLIERLNLGPISTMKISWDQPHEGNMFEFLYKRRSIGMAA
;
A
#
# COMPACT_ATOMS: atom_id res chain seq x y z
N THR A 1 -16.05 3.42 16.75
CA THR A 1 -16.83 4.05 15.66
C THR A 1 -17.47 2.94 14.87
N THR A 2 -18.78 2.94 14.76
CA THR A 2 -19.55 2.01 13.91
C THR A 2 -19.54 2.51 12.46
N VAL A 3 -19.87 1.65 11.49
CA VAL A 3 -19.94 2.07 10.07
C VAL A 3 -21.04 3.10 9.80
N ASP A 4 -22.04 3.18 10.68
CA ASP A 4 -23.15 4.15 10.60
C ASP A 4 -22.82 5.50 11.26
N ASP A 5 -21.64 5.63 11.87
CA ASP A 5 -21.20 6.90 12.43
C ASP A 5 -20.84 7.86 11.28
N PRO A 6 -21.41 9.09 11.24
CA PRO A 6 -21.08 10.09 10.22
C PRO A 6 -19.59 10.44 10.12
N GLU A 7 -18.84 10.23 11.21
CA GLU A 7 -17.39 10.45 11.24
C GLU A 7 -16.59 9.22 10.75
N ALA A 8 -17.24 8.08 10.50
CA ALA A 8 -16.60 6.91 9.92
C ALA A 8 -16.26 7.21 8.45
N LYS A 9 -14.99 7.39 8.16
CA LYS A 9 -14.49 7.69 6.80
C LYS A 9 -14.32 6.40 5.99
N LEU A 10 -15.39 5.60 5.89
CA LEU A 10 -15.43 4.40 5.07
C LEU A 10 -16.27 4.65 3.82
N SER A 11 -15.76 4.24 2.68
CA SER A 11 -16.52 4.27 1.42
C SER A 11 -17.28 2.96 1.26
N GLY A 12 -18.59 3.06 1.00
CA GLY A 12 -19.41 1.92 0.62
C GLY A 12 -19.08 1.43 -0.78
N PHE A 13 -19.20 0.14 -1.00
CA PHE A 13 -19.02 -0.45 -2.31
C PHE A 13 -20.24 -0.21 -3.19
N ALA A 14 -20.04 0.37 -4.37
CA ALA A 14 -21.09 0.52 -5.37
C ALA A 14 -21.62 -0.84 -5.87
N ASN A 15 -20.77 -1.86 -5.87
CA ASN A 15 -21.13 -3.24 -6.16
C ASN A 15 -20.86 -4.13 -4.92
N PRO A 16 -21.88 -4.58 -4.19
CA PRO A 16 -21.72 -5.44 -3.01
C PRO A 16 -20.96 -6.74 -3.29
N LYS A 17 -21.07 -7.29 -4.51
CA LYS A 17 -20.34 -8.51 -4.90
C LYS A 17 -18.82 -8.30 -4.90
N MET A 18 -18.34 -7.08 -5.11
CA MET A 18 -16.93 -6.77 -5.01
C MET A 18 -16.43 -6.90 -3.56
N ALA A 19 -17.20 -6.38 -2.61
CA ALA A 19 -16.91 -6.55 -1.19
C ALA A 19 -16.91 -8.02 -0.77
N GLU A 20 -17.87 -8.81 -1.25
CA GLU A 20 -17.93 -10.26 -1.01
C GLU A 20 -16.72 -10.98 -1.58
N TRP A 21 -16.30 -10.62 -2.80
CA TRP A 21 -15.13 -11.21 -3.44
C TRP A 21 -13.85 -10.87 -2.69
N ILE A 22 -13.64 -9.61 -2.29
CA ILE A 22 -12.46 -9.19 -1.54
C ILE A 22 -12.42 -9.88 -0.17
N ASP A 23 -13.55 -9.90 0.54
CA ASP A 23 -13.67 -10.54 1.85
C ASP A 23 -13.30 -12.03 1.77
N GLY A 24 -13.90 -12.75 0.81
CA GLY A 24 -13.63 -14.17 0.58
C GLY A 24 -12.18 -14.43 0.09
N ALA A 25 -11.59 -13.52 -0.69
CA ALA A 25 -10.20 -13.66 -1.13
C ALA A 25 -9.21 -13.51 0.05
N ILE A 26 -9.48 -12.57 0.96
CA ILE A 26 -8.67 -12.42 2.18
C ILE A 26 -8.81 -13.66 3.06
N ASP A 27 -10.03 -14.16 3.27
CA ASP A 27 -10.26 -15.35 4.09
C ASP A 27 -9.59 -16.60 3.51
N ALA A 28 -9.67 -16.79 2.19
CA ALA A 28 -9.02 -17.91 1.52
C ALA A 28 -7.48 -17.88 1.67
N ASP A 29 -6.88 -16.71 1.51
CA ASP A 29 -5.43 -16.55 1.66
C ASP A 29 -4.99 -16.62 3.14
N LEU A 30 -5.87 -16.31 4.11
CA LEU A 30 -5.61 -16.49 5.55
C LEU A 30 -5.61 -17.97 5.99
N GLU A 31 -6.14 -18.89 5.18
CA GLU A 31 -6.03 -20.33 5.43
C GLU A 31 -4.59 -20.84 5.24
N GLU A 32 -3.76 -20.12 4.49
CA GLU A 32 -2.34 -20.42 4.37
C GLU A 32 -1.59 -20.05 5.66
N THR A 33 -0.58 -20.86 5.99
CA THR A 33 0.24 -20.62 7.19
C THR A 33 1.16 -19.42 7.02
N GLY A 34 1.49 -18.74 8.13
CA GLY A 34 2.44 -17.61 8.12
C GLY A 34 1.80 -16.26 7.91
N CYS A 35 0.47 -16.16 8.09
CA CYS A 35 -0.23 -14.89 8.10
C CYS A 35 -1.35 -14.86 9.13
N GLU A 36 -1.59 -13.70 9.74
CA GLU A 36 -2.73 -13.48 10.62
C GLU A 36 -3.38 -12.11 10.37
N GLU A 37 -4.68 -12.02 10.50
CA GLU A 37 -5.37 -10.73 10.53
C GLU A 37 -5.26 -10.11 11.92
N THR A 38 -4.37 -9.14 12.08
CA THR A 38 -4.11 -8.47 13.36
C THR A 38 -5.33 -7.67 13.85
N THR A 39 -6.06 -7.04 12.93
CA THR A 39 -7.25 -6.23 13.26
C THR A 39 -8.43 -7.04 13.76
N ALA A 40 -8.52 -8.32 13.46
CA ALA A 40 -9.56 -9.21 13.97
C ALA A 40 -9.60 -9.26 15.51
N LYS A 41 -8.43 -9.11 16.15
CA LYS A 41 -8.30 -9.11 17.63
C LYS A 41 -8.94 -7.89 18.29
N TYR A 42 -9.13 -6.81 17.55
CA TYR A 42 -9.60 -5.50 18.04
C TYR A 42 -10.94 -5.08 17.47
N ARG A 43 -11.54 -5.92 16.64
CA ARG A 43 -12.79 -5.66 15.97
C ARG A 43 -13.90 -6.53 16.53
N GLU A 44 -15.03 -5.94 16.88
CA GLU A 44 -16.25 -6.68 17.16
C GLU A 44 -16.99 -7.01 15.85
N GLY A 45 -17.23 -8.28 15.59
CA GLY A 45 -17.96 -8.78 14.42
C GLY A 45 -17.09 -8.86 13.15
N ASP A 46 -17.74 -9.09 12.02
CA ASP A 46 -17.12 -9.41 10.74
C ASP A 46 -16.41 -8.23 10.08
N ARG A 47 -15.48 -8.51 9.18
CA ARG A 47 -14.81 -7.54 8.32
C ARG A 47 -15.81 -6.86 7.39
N LYS A 48 -16.68 -7.65 6.75
CA LYS A 48 -17.74 -7.16 5.90
C LYS A 48 -18.97 -6.79 6.72
N VAL A 49 -19.49 -5.58 6.48
CA VAL A 49 -20.71 -5.06 7.13
C VAL A 49 -21.69 -4.61 6.07
N VAL A 50 -22.95 -5.02 6.24
CA VAL A 50 -24.06 -4.59 5.40
C VAL A 50 -25.02 -3.77 6.24
N THR A 51 -25.35 -2.56 5.78
CA THR A 51 -26.31 -1.66 6.40
C THR A 51 -27.31 -1.18 5.35
N ASP A 52 -28.30 -0.41 5.75
CA ASP A 52 -29.23 0.25 4.81
C ASP A 52 -28.48 1.25 3.89
N GLY A 53 -27.34 1.76 4.34
CA GLY A 53 -26.48 2.69 3.59
C GLY A 53 -25.53 2.02 2.59
N GLY A 54 -25.41 0.69 2.62
CA GLY A 54 -24.54 -0.04 1.69
C GLY A 54 -23.73 -1.17 2.32
N THR A 55 -22.80 -1.70 1.52
CA THR A 55 -21.85 -2.73 1.94
C THR A 55 -20.46 -2.12 2.12
N TYR A 56 -19.83 -2.44 3.24
CA TYR A 56 -18.54 -1.88 3.64
C TYR A 56 -17.57 -2.99 4.02
N LEU A 57 -16.27 -2.75 3.80
CA LEU A 57 -15.19 -3.52 4.41
C LEU A 57 -14.48 -2.63 5.45
N ARG A 58 -14.39 -3.14 6.66
CA ARG A 58 -13.69 -2.48 7.76
C ARG A 58 -12.18 -2.52 7.55
N PRO A 59 -11.42 -1.57 8.11
CA PRO A 59 -9.97 -1.57 8.04
C PRO A 59 -9.39 -2.93 8.45
N THR A 60 -8.51 -3.45 7.61
CA THR A 60 -7.92 -4.78 7.76
C THR A 60 -6.41 -4.66 7.66
N ILE A 61 -5.72 -5.09 8.69
CA ILE A 61 -4.26 -5.21 8.73
C ILE A 61 -3.92 -6.67 8.94
N VAL A 62 -3.11 -7.21 8.05
CA VAL A 62 -2.56 -8.56 8.15
C VAL A 62 -1.06 -8.50 8.45
N TYR A 63 -0.59 -9.39 9.29
CA TYR A 63 0.83 -9.62 9.50
C TYR A 63 1.23 -10.90 8.78
N CYS A 64 2.27 -10.82 7.94
CA CYS A 64 2.81 -11.94 7.20
C CYS A 64 4.26 -12.19 7.62
N GLU A 65 4.61 -13.45 7.89
CA GLU A 65 5.96 -13.87 8.28
C GLU A 65 6.94 -13.84 7.09
N SER A 66 6.41 -13.86 5.86
CA SER A 66 7.20 -13.84 4.62
C SER A 66 6.55 -12.95 3.57
N PHE A 67 7.40 -12.30 2.78
CA PHE A 67 6.98 -11.53 1.61
C PHE A 67 6.40 -12.43 0.49
N GLU A 68 6.67 -13.72 0.52
CA GLU A 68 6.12 -14.70 -0.44
C GLU A 68 4.67 -15.07 -0.17
N HIS A 69 4.14 -14.75 1.01
CA HIS A 69 2.74 -15.02 1.33
C HIS A 69 1.80 -14.21 0.40
N PRO A 70 0.71 -14.78 -0.14
CA PRO A 70 -0.18 -14.09 -1.08
C PRO A 70 -0.67 -12.73 -0.58
N LEU A 71 -1.02 -12.62 0.71
CA LEU A 71 -1.51 -11.37 1.31
C LEU A 71 -0.43 -10.31 1.54
N SER A 72 0.85 -10.66 1.48
CA SER A 72 1.94 -9.70 1.74
C SER A 72 2.08 -8.67 0.63
N ASN A 73 1.76 -9.04 -0.60
CA ASN A 73 1.94 -8.20 -1.79
C ASN A 73 0.65 -8.09 -2.62
N ARG A 74 -0.49 -8.06 -1.94
CA ARG A 74 -1.80 -7.91 -2.57
C ARG A 74 -2.37 -6.53 -2.30
N GLU A 75 -2.92 -5.91 -3.33
CA GLU A 75 -3.64 -4.65 -3.23
C GLU A 75 -5.14 -4.88 -3.41
N PHE A 76 -5.93 -4.28 -2.52
CA PHE A 76 -7.38 -4.28 -2.61
C PHE A 76 -7.91 -2.85 -2.57
N LEU A 77 -8.98 -2.58 -3.32
CA LEU A 77 -9.67 -1.28 -3.29
C LEU A 77 -10.54 -1.11 -2.03
N CYS A 78 -9.91 -1.28 -0.87
CA CYS A 78 -10.51 -1.10 0.44
C CYS A 78 -9.42 -0.72 1.46
N PRO A 79 -9.78 -0.36 2.71
CA PRO A 79 -8.80 -0.08 3.75
C PRO A 79 -8.05 -1.37 4.19
N TYR A 80 -7.07 -1.77 3.40
CA TYR A 80 -6.25 -2.96 3.61
C TYR A 80 -4.78 -2.58 3.67
N ALA A 81 -4.03 -3.21 4.55
CA ALA A 81 -2.58 -3.14 4.61
C ALA A 81 -1.98 -4.47 5.08
N SER A 82 -0.84 -4.84 4.51
CA SER A 82 0.00 -5.92 5.00
C SER A 82 1.24 -5.38 5.72
N VAL A 83 1.70 -6.13 6.72
CA VAL A 83 2.93 -5.87 7.46
C VAL A 83 3.81 -7.10 7.34
N VAL A 84 5.02 -6.92 6.85
CA VAL A 84 6.00 -8.01 6.64
C VAL A 84 7.32 -7.60 7.24
N GLU A 85 7.95 -8.50 8.01
CA GLU A 85 9.31 -8.30 8.49
C GLU A 85 10.30 -8.78 7.44
N VAL A 86 11.16 -7.87 6.98
CA VAL A 86 12.15 -8.14 5.93
C VAL A 86 13.50 -7.57 6.37
N PRO A 87 14.62 -8.31 6.20
CA PRO A 87 15.94 -7.74 6.40
C PRO A 87 16.15 -6.50 5.51
N GLN A 88 16.69 -5.41 6.08
CA GLN A 88 16.88 -4.16 5.34
C GLN A 88 17.64 -4.34 4.03
N ALA A 89 18.66 -5.21 4.02
CA ALA A 89 19.46 -5.50 2.82
C ALA A 89 18.64 -6.14 1.66
N GLU A 90 17.50 -6.75 1.95
CA GLU A 90 16.63 -7.40 0.97
C GLU A 90 15.41 -6.52 0.59
N MET A 91 15.14 -5.50 1.39
CA MET A 91 13.89 -4.74 1.33
C MET A 91 13.63 -4.12 -0.05
N LEU A 92 14.64 -3.45 -0.65
CA LEU A 92 14.50 -2.84 -1.97
C LEU A 92 14.21 -3.85 -3.08
N ASN A 93 14.87 -5.01 -3.03
CA ASN A 93 14.67 -6.06 -4.03
C ASN A 93 13.28 -6.70 -3.91
N GLN A 94 12.76 -6.81 -2.70
CA GLN A 94 11.45 -7.43 -2.46
C GLN A 94 10.29 -6.48 -2.74
N MET A 95 10.43 -5.17 -2.46
CA MET A 95 9.38 -4.20 -2.75
C MET A 95 9.07 -4.07 -4.24
N GLY A 96 10.08 -4.17 -5.11
CA GLY A 96 9.90 -4.01 -6.55
C GLY A 96 9.43 -2.60 -6.94
N GLU A 97 8.69 -2.50 -8.04
CA GLU A 97 8.13 -1.23 -8.52
C GLU A 97 7.09 -0.70 -7.54
N SER A 98 7.30 0.54 -7.08
CA SER A 98 6.49 1.18 -6.05
C SER A 98 6.13 2.61 -6.43
N LEU A 99 4.85 2.92 -6.43
CA LEU A 99 4.34 4.24 -6.75
C LEU A 99 4.77 5.27 -5.70
N VAL A 100 4.61 4.94 -4.41
CA VAL A 100 4.98 5.83 -3.31
C VAL A 100 5.64 5.03 -2.20
N VAL A 101 6.84 5.43 -1.79
CA VAL A 101 7.54 4.89 -0.64
C VAL A 101 7.73 5.97 0.41
N THR A 102 7.42 5.64 1.67
CA THR A 102 7.79 6.47 2.82
C THR A 102 8.76 5.69 3.70
N ALA A 103 10.02 6.11 3.72
CA ALA A 103 11.07 5.49 4.51
C ALA A 103 11.29 6.27 5.83
N ILE A 104 11.07 5.60 6.95
CA ILE A 104 11.30 6.13 8.29
C ILE A 104 12.60 5.50 8.82
N THR A 105 13.72 6.01 8.37
CA THR A 105 15.04 5.51 8.73
C THR A 105 16.02 6.67 8.95
N LYS A 106 17.08 6.42 9.76
CA LYS A 106 18.23 7.30 9.94
C LYS A 106 19.50 6.73 9.30
N ASP A 107 19.41 5.57 8.68
CA ASP A 107 20.50 4.93 7.98
C ASP A 107 20.75 5.67 6.66
N GLU A 108 21.87 6.39 6.58
CA GLU A 108 22.24 7.22 5.42
C GLU A 108 22.58 6.36 4.19
N GLU A 109 23.14 5.17 4.37
CA GLU A 109 23.44 4.25 3.27
C GLU A 109 22.13 3.73 2.64
N PHE A 110 21.20 3.29 3.47
CA PHE A 110 19.90 2.85 2.98
C PHE A 110 19.09 3.99 2.34
N GLN A 111 19.18 5.22 2.85
CA GLN A 111 18.57 6.39 2.20
C GLN A 111 19.17 6.65 0.82
N ALA A 112 20.50 6.49 0.68
CA ALA A 112 21.18 6.65 -0.62
C ALA A 112 20.73 5.56 -1.62
N ASP A 113 20.57 4.32 -1.16
CA ASP A 113 20.06 3.22 -1.99
C ASP A 113 18.63 3.47 -2.46
N LEU A 114 17.76 3.96 -1.56
CA LEU A 114 16.39 4.35 -1.91
C LEU A 114 16.36 5.46 -2.96
N LEU A 115 17.19 6.49 -2.81
CA LEU A 115 17.32 7.61 -3.76
C LEU A 115 17.85 7.17 -5.12
N ALA A 116 18.72 6.17 -5.16
CA ALA A 116 19.30 5.64 -6.38
C ALA A 116 18.36 4.65 -7.10
N SER A 117 17.36 4.11 -6.41
CA SER A 117 16.45 3.10 -6.96
C SER A 117 15.59 3.65 -8.09
N PRO A 118 15.62 3.05 -9.29
CA PRO A 118 14.76 3.44 -10.39
C PRO A 118 13.34 2.89 -10.26
N LEU A 119 13.06 2.08 -9.23
CA LEU A 119 11.79 1.39 -9.02
C LEU A 119 10.81 2.20 -8.14
N ILE A 120 11.25 3.34 -7.62
CA ILE A 120 10.44 4.20 -6.75
C ILE A 120 10.09 5.48 -7.50
N GLU A 121 8.81 5.69 -7.76
CA GLU A 121 8.32 6.87 -8.46
C GLU A 121 8.34 8.11 -7.56
N ARG A 122 7.92 7.95 -6.31
CA ARG A 122 7.91 8.99 -5.31
C ARG A 122 8.47 8.49 -3.99
N LEU A 123 9.49 9.16 -3.48
CA LEU A 123 10.13 8.85 -2.20
C LEU A 123 9.90 9.97 -1.19
N ASN A 124 9.40 9.60 -0.01
CA ASN A 124 9.37 10.44 1.17
C ASN A 124 10.40 9.92 2.18
N LEU A 125 11.29 10.77 2.65
CA LEU A 125 12.22 10.45 3.74
C LEU A 125 11.71 11.07 5.05
N GLY A 126 11.50 10.24 6.07
CA GLY A 126 10.92 10.61 7.35
C GLY A 126 9.41 10.36 7.44
N PRO A 127 8.74 10.76 8.53
CA PRO A 127 7.33 10.46 8.81
C PRO A 127 6.38 11.38 8.00
N ILE A 128 6.44 11.27 6.71
CA ILE A 128 5.60 12.01 5.76
C ILE A 128 4.49 11.10 5.26
N SER A 129 3.24 11.56 5.37
CA SER A 129 2.09 10.82 4.82
C SER A 129 2.17 10.72 3.30
N THR A 130 1.88 9.53 2.75
CA THR A 130 1.75 9.31 1.32
C THR A 130 0.64 10.15 0.68
N MET A 131 -0.32 10.62 1.48
CA MET A 131 -1.40 11.50 1.05
C MET A 131 -1.01 12.97 0.91
N LYS A 132 0.21 13.34 1.34
CA LYS A 132 0.72 14.70 1.19
C LYS A 132 1.23 14.93 -0.22
N ILE A 133 0.43 15.56 -1.05
CA ILE A 133 0.73 15.86 -2.46
C ILE A 133 0.95 17.36 -2.61
N SER A 134 1.92 17.75 -3.44
CA SER A 134 2.16 19.15 -3.84
C SER A 134 2.46 19.21 -5.35
N TRP A 135 2.38 20.40 -5.93
CA TRP A 135 2.58 20.60 -7.37
C TRP A 135 4.00 20.23 -7.85
N ASP A 136 4.98 20.40 -6.98
CA ASP A 136 6.40 20.06 -7.21
C ASP A 136 6.72 18.60 -6.90
N GLN A 137 5.80 17.90 -6.22
CA GLN A 137 5.90 16.49 -5.86
C GLN A 137 4.59 15.77 -6.18
N PRO A 138 4.31 15.52 -7.48
CA PRO A 138 3.10 14.86 -7.89
C PRO A 138 3.02 13.42 -7.35
N HIS A 139 1.83 12.84 -7.42
CA HIS A 139 1.59 11.49 -6.93
C HIS A 139 2.38 10.44 -7.74
N GLU A 140 2.49 10.63 -9.04
CA GLU A 140 3.15 9.71 -9.96
C GLU A 140 4.24 10.45 -10.72
N GLY A 141 5.48 9.93 -10.64
CA GLY A 141 6.63 10.47 -11.35
C GLY A 141 6.88 11.96 -11.10
N ASN A 142 7.63 12.59 -11.96
CA ASN A 142 7.77 14.03 -11.94
C ASN A 142 7.46 14.63 -13.31
N MET A 143 6.91 15.82 -13.31
CA MET A 143 6.52 16.54 -14.53
C MET A 143 7.72 16.78 -15.44
N PHE A 144 8.92 16.87 -14.89
CA PHE A 144 10.15 17.11 -15.65
C PHE A 144 10.48 15.95 -16.58
N GLU A 145 10.37 14.71 -16.10
CA GLU A 145 10.59 13.50 -16.92
C GLU A 145 9.52 13.33 -17.99
N PHE A 146 8.28 13.70 -17.69
CA PHE A 146 7.19 13.71 -18.65
C PHE A 146 7.41 14.72 -19.76
N LEU A 147 7.86 15.93 -19.43
CA LEU A 147 8.08 17.04 -20.40
C LEU A 147 9.41 16.89 -21.14
N TYR A 148 10.44 16.39 -20.47
CA TYR A 148 11.82 16.34 -20.96
C TYR A 148 12.33 14.89 -20.97
N LYS A 149 11.73 14.08 -21.82
CA LYS A 149 12.22 12.71 -22.03
C LYS A 149 13.72 12.69 -22.33
N ARG A 150 14.41 11.65 -21.86
CA ARG A 150 15.78 11.41 -22.25
C ARG A 150 15.90 11.41 -23.76
N ARG A 151 16.67 12.34 -24.28
CA ARG A 151 16.94 12.47 -25.71
C ARG A 151 18.27 11.84 -26.06
N SER A 152 18.37 11.30 -27.26
CA SER A 152 19.66 10.97 -27.82
C SER A 152 20.43 12.26 -28.16
N ILE A 153 21.71 12.28 -27.82
CA ILE A 153 22.61 13.40 -28.13
C ILE A 153 23.49 12.93 -29.28
N GLY A 154 23.37 13.61 -30.42
CA GLY A 154 24.32 13.46 -31.51
C GLY A 154 25.36 14.56 -31.42
N MET A 155 26.66 14.22 -31.48
CA MET A 155 27.73 15.19 -31.60
C MET A 155 28.37 14.99 -32.98
N ALA A 156 28.54 16.09 -33.72
CA ALA A 156 29.38 16.09 -34.91
C ALA A 156 30.86 16.05 -34.47
N ALA A 157 31.67 15.26 -35.17
CA ALA A 157 33.12 15.20 -34.97
C ALA A 157 33.79 16.43 -35.61
#